data_eec308f78bdb8709792c55a3bb95cae5
#
_entry.id   eec308f78bdb8709792c55a3bb95cae5
#
_cell.length_a   1.000
_cell.length_b   1.000
_cell.length_c   1.000
_cell.angle_alpha   90.00
_cell.angle_beta   90.00
_cell.angle_gamma   90.00
#
_symmetry.space_group_name_H-M   'P 1'
#
loop_
_entity.id
_entity.type
_entity.pdbx_description
1 polymer ?
#
loop_
_entity_poly.entity_id
_entity_poly.type
_entity_poly.pdbx_seq_one_letter_code
_entity_poly.pdbx_strand_id
1 'polypeptide(L)'
;LNPEVLLLDEITSALDPELVGEVLDVVRELKGSGITLLLATHEMGFAKEISDRVCFLADGTVAELGSAEQIFTAPTDARTQQFLQRVISAGRLRG
;
A
#
# COMPACT_ATOMS: atom_id res chain seq x y z
N LEU A 1 27.76 2.91 5.50
CA LEU A 1 26.72 2.17 4.83
C LEU A 1 25.64 3.11 4.32
N ASN A 2 25.45 3.12 3.05
CA ASN A 2 24.42 3.95 2.44
C ASN A 2 23.09 3.23 2.52
N PRO A 3 22.02 3.88 3.04
CA PRO A 3 20.70 3.28 2.98
C PRO A 3 20.26 3.15 1.53
N GLU A 4 19.69 2.02 1.20
CA GLU A 4 19.12 1.77 -0.12
C GLU A 4 17.63 1.98 -0.07
N VAL A 5 17.11 2.71 -1.06
CA VAL A 5 15.68 2.94 -1.23
C VAL A 5 15.28 2.42 -2.60
N LEU A 6 14.29 1.55 -2.62
CA LEU A 6 13.73 1.01 -3.86
C LEU A 6 12.33 1.56 -4.04
N LEU A 7 12.08 2.19 -5.18
CA LEU A 7 10.76 2.70 -5.54
C LEU A 7 10.07 1.71 -6.47
N LEU A 8 8.91 1.23 -6.04
CA LEU A 8 8.07 0.33 -6.83
C LEU A 8 6.74 1.04 -7.13
N ASP A 9 6.47 1.29 -8.41
CA ASP A 9 5.29 2.05 -8.83
C ASP A 9 4.38 1.18 -9.68
N GLU A 10 3.21 0.83 -9.14
CA GLU A 10 2.16 0.07 -9.83
C GLU A 10 2.68 -1.22 -10.50
N ILE A 11 3.52 -1.96 -9.77
CA ILE A 11 4.21 -3.13 -10.33
C ILE A 11 3.27 -4.29 -10.69
N THR A 12 2.02 -4.25 -10.24
CA THR A 12 1.06 -5.32 -10.48
C THR A 12 -0.07 -4.95 -11.44
N SER A 13 -0.14 -3.69 -11.87
CA SER A 13 -1.32 -3.18 -12.60
C SER A 13 -1.54 -3.84 -13.96
N ALA A 14 -0.48 -4.31 -14.61
CA ALA A 14 -0.56 -4.92 -15.94
C ALA A 14 -0.37 -6.45 -15.91
N LEU A 15 -0.38 -7.06 -14.73
CA LEU A 15 -0.11 -8.48 -14.58
C LEU A 15 -1.39 -9.31 -14.46
N ASP A 16 -1.31 -10.56 -14.92
CA ASP A 16 -2.35 -11.54 -14.63
C ASP A 16 -2.45 -11.79 -13.12
N PRO A 17 -3.65 -12.07 -12.60
CA PRO A 17 -3.81 -12.32 -11.15
C PRO A 17 -2.88 -13.39 -10.59
N GLU A 18 -2.54 -14.40 -11.39
CA GLU A 18 -1.63 -15.46 -10.94
C GLU A 18 -0.21 -14.95 -10.70
N LEU A 19 0.23 -13.99 -11.53
CA LEU A 19 1.57 -13.41 -11.42
C LEU A 19 1.65 -12.36 -10.31
N VAL A 20 0.53 -11.73 -9.96
CA VAL A 20 0.49 -10.73 -8.89
C VAL A 20 1.01 -11.33 -7.59
N GLY A 21 0.55 -12.53 -7.22
CA GLY A 21 1.00 -13.19 -6.00
C GLY A 21 2.51 -13.41 -5.96
N GLU A 22 3.09 -13.83 -7.08
CA GLU A 22 4.54 -14.05 -7.16
C GLU A 22 5.33 -12.77 -6.98
N VAL A 23 4.86 -11.67 -7.60
CA VAL A 23 5.51 -10.37 -7.47
C VAL A 23 5.42 -9.87 -6.03
N LEU A 24 4.27 -10.03 -5.40
CA LEU A 24 4.09 -9.60 -4.00
C LEU A 24 4.98 -10.40 -3.06
N ASP A 25 5.22 -11.67 -3.33
CA ASP A 25 6.15 -12.49 -2.55
C ASP A 25 7.57 -11.96 -2.65
N VAL A 26 8.00 -11.54 -3.84
CA VAL A 26 9.32 -10.92 -4.03
C VAL A 26 9.43 -9.65 -3.20
N VAL A 27 8.37 -8.82 -3.20
CA VAL A 27 8.37 -7.59 -2.40
C VAL A 27 8.49 -7.89 -0.91
N ARG A 28 7.80 -8.93 -0.42
CA ARG A 28 7.92 -9.35 0.98
C ARG A 28 9.35 -9.74 1.33
N GLU A 29 10.02 -10.46 0.43
CA GLU A 29 11.42 -10.84 0.63
C GLU A 29 12.34 -9.62 0.67
N LEU A 30 12.11 -8.65 -0.22
CA LEU A 30 12.89 -7.42 -0.24
C LEU A 30 12.72 -6.63 1.06
N LYS A 31 11.51 -6.57 1.59
CA LYS A 31 11.28 -5.91 2.88
C LYS A 31 12.11 -6.56 3.99
N GLY A 32 12.18 -7.88 3.98
CA GLY A 32 12.96 -8.63 4.97
C GLY A 32 14.46 -8.44 4.86
N SER A 33 14.95 -7.92 3.74
CA SER A 33 16.39 -7.75 3.49
C SER A 33 16.99 -6.48 4.09
N GLY A 34 16.18 -5.59 4.67
CA GLY A 34 16.65 -4.34 5.25
C GLY A 34 16.63 -3.15 4.31
N ILE A 35 16.18 -3.33 3.08
CA ILE A 35 16.01 -2.24 2.12
C ILE A 35 14.77 -1.43 2.48
N THR A 36 14.85 -0.11 2.36
CA THR A 36 13.67 0.75 2.48
C THR A 36 12.88 0.68 1.18
N LEU A 37 11.61 0.33 1.28
CA LEU A 37 10.73 0.24 0.11
C LEU A 37 9.72 1.37 0.13
N LEU A 38 9.58 2.03 -1.02
CA LEU A 38 8.50 2.98 -1.27
C LEU A 38 7.60 2.38 -2.35
N LEU A 39 6.39 2.02 -1.97
CA LEU A 39 5.47 1.30 -2.85
C LEU A 39 4.24 2.14 -3.15
N ALA A 40 4.02 2.44 -4.43
CA ALA A 40 2.79 3.08 -4.88
C ALA A 40 1.90 2.00 -5.48
N THR A 41 0.72 1.78 -4.90
CA THR A 41 -0.13 0.67 -5.31
C THR A 41 -1.60 0.94 -5.02
N HIS A 42 -2.47 0.30 -5.79
CA HIS A 42 -3.90 0.20 -5.51
C HIS A 42 -4.27 -1.13 -4.86
N GLU A 43 -3.30 -2.01 -4.64
CA GLU A 43 -3.51 -3.28 -3.96
C GLU A 43 -3.59 -3.06 -2.46
N MET A 44 -4.78 -2.69 -1.98
CA MET A 44 -4.97 -2.24 -0.60
C MET A 44 -4.75 -3.35 0.43
N GLY A 45 -5.16 -4.58 0.13
CA GLY A 45 -4.91 -5.70 1.02
C GLY A 45 -3.43 -5.94 1.26
N PHE A 46 -2.65 -5.85 0.19
CA PHE A 46 -1.19 -6.00 0.27
C PHE A 46 -0.56 -4.81 1.00
N ALA A 47 -1.00 -3.59 0.69
CA ALA A 47 -0.49 -2.40 1.36
C ALA A 47 -0.73 -2.48 2.87
N LYS A 48 -1.91 -2.94 3.30
CA LYS A 48 -2.23 -3.12 4.70
C LYS A 48 -1.32 -4.17 5.36
N GLU A 49 -1.03 -5.25 4.66
CA GLU A 49 -0.22 -6.35 5.18
C GLU A 49 1.24 -5.95 5.36
N ILE A 50 1.83 -5.29 4.35
CA ILE A 50 3.29 -5.14 4.29
C ILE A 50 3.79 -3.79 4.79
N SER A 51 2.95 -2.75 4.78
CA SER A 51 3.41 -1.40 5.06
C SER A 51 3.56 -1.15 6.54
N ASP A 52 4.63 -0.43 6.91
CA ASP A 52 4.80 0.11 8.26
C ASP A 52 4.07 1.45 8.35
N ARG A 53 4.20 2.27 7.31
CA ARG A 53 3.54 3.57 7.21
C ARG A 53 2.87 3.71 5.86
N VAL A 54 1.77 4.42 5.84
CA VAL A 54 0.97 4.64 4.64
C VAL A 54 0.74 6.13 4.44
N CYS A 55 0.91 6.57 3.19
CA CYS A 55 0.63 7.94 2.79
C CYS A 55 -0.51 7.90 1.78
N PHE A 56 -1.63 8.52 2.12
CA PHE A 56 -2.76 8.62 1.21
C PHE A 56 -2.70 9.94 0.46
N LEU A 57 -2.67 9.85 -0.87
CA LEU A 57 -2.60 11.02 -1.74
C LEU A 57 -3.97 11.30 -2.34
N ALA A 58 -4.36 12.57 -2.33
CA ALA A 58 -5.58 13.02 -2.97
C ALA A 58 -5.34 14.41 -3.56
N ASP A 59 -5.83 14.64 -4.77
CA ASP A 59 -5.74 15.94 -5.45
C ASP A 59 -4.30 16.47 -5.53
N GLY A 60 -3.34 15.56 -5.72
CA GLY A 60 -1.94 15.94 -5.85
C GLY A 60 -1.23 16.30 -4.55
N THR A 61 -1.89 16.09 -3.41
CA THR A 61 -1.31 16.41 -2.10
C THR A 61 -1.44 15.23 -1.16
N VAL A 62 -0.68 15.27 -0.06
CA VAL A 62 -0.79 14.29 1.01
C VAL A 62 -2.06 14.62 1.82
N ALA A 63 -3.03 13.72 1.76
CA ALA A 63 -4.26 13.87 2.53
C ALA A 63 -4.08 13.34 3.96
N GLU A 64 -3.37 12.23 4.09
CA GLU A 64 -3.15 11.63 5.40
C GLU A 64 -1.88 10.79 5.38
N LEU A 65 -1.14 10.80 6.50
CA LEU A 65 0.06 10.00 6.69
C LEU A 65 0.03 9.41 8.08
N GLY A 66 0.28 8.13 8.19
CA GLY A 66 0.29 7.45 9.48
C GLY A 66 0.74 6.02 9.38
N SER A 67 0.63 5.28 10.48
CA SER A 67 0.90 3.85 10.46
C SER A 67 -0.14 3.14 9.60
N ALA A 68 0.22 1.97 9.08
CA ALA A 68 -0.73 1.18 8.29
C ALA A 68 -1.98 0.86 9.11
N GLU A 69 -1.80 0.52 10.38
CA GLU A 69 -2.94 0.24 11.25
C GLU A 69 -3.87 1.45 11.36
N GLN A 70 -3.33 2.64 11.62
CA GLN A 70 -4.15 3.84 11.78
C GLN A 70 -4.88 4.20 10.48
N ILE A 71 -4.19 4.17 9.34
CA ILE A 71 -4.79 4.54 8.05
C ILE A 71 -5.91 3.57 7.66
N PHE A 72 -5.72 2.27 7.86
CA PHE A 72 -6.68 1.27 7.41
C PHE A 72 -7.80 0.99 8.41
N THR A 73 -7.63 1.32 9.68
CA THR A 73 -8.66 1.04 10.69
C THR A 73 -9.31 2.30 11.26
N ALA A 74 -8.59 3.42 11.33
CA ALA A 74 -9.08 4.65 11.94
C ALA A 74 -8.59 5.90 11.21
N PRO A 75 -8.87 6.01 9.88
CA PRO A 75 -8.45 7.18 9.13
C PRO A 75 -9.16 8.43 9.62
N THR A 76 -8.45 9.55 9.65
CA THR A 76 -8.98 10.82 10.15
C THR A 76 -9.44 11.76 9.04
N ASP A 77 -8.85 11.66 7.84
CA ASP A 77 -9.25 12.49 6.70
C ASP A 77 -10.48 11.90 6.01
N ALA A 78 -11.46 12.73 5.72
CA ALA A 78 -12.71 12.28 5.08
C ALA A 78 -12.48 11.63 3.73
N ARG A 79 -11.49 12.09 2.97
CA ARG A 79 -11.17 11.53 1.66
C ARG A 79 -10.60 10.11 1.79
N THR A 80 -9.76 9.88 2.79
CA THR A 80 -9.24 8.56 3.10
C THR A 80 -10.38 7.63 3.49
N GLN A 81 -11.27 8.09 4.34
CA GLN A 81 -12.43 7.32 4.79
C GLN A 81 -13.31 6.91 3.61
N GLN A 82 -13.59 7.84 2.70
CA GLN A 82 -14.42 7.57 1.53
C GLN A 82 -13.75 6.57 0.58
N PHE A 83 -12.46 6.72 0.35
CA PHE A 83 -11.71 5.80 -0.51
C PHE A 83 -11.73 4.38 0.06
N LEU A 84 -11.44 4.23 1.34
CA LEU A 84 -11.42 2.91 1.96
C LEU A 84 -12.81 2.29 2.00
N GLN A 85 -13.86 3.09 2.19
CA GLN A 85 -15.23 2.61 2.15
C GLN A 85 -15.56 2.00 0.79
N ARG A 86 -15.12 2.63 -0.30
CA ARG A 86 -15.33 2.08 -1.65
C ARG A 86 -14.55 0.78 -1.86
N VAL A 87 -13.33 0.70 -1.33
CA VAL A 87 -12.51 -0.50 -1.44
C VAL A 87 -13.16 -1.65 -0.68
N ILE A 88 -13.65 -1.41 0.51
CA ILE A 88 -14.36 -2.41 1.32
C ILE A 88 -15.64 -2.85 0.61
N SER A 89 -16.42 -1.90 0.10
CA SER A 89 -17.69 -2.19 -0.61
C SER A 89 -17.47 -3.01 -1.87
N ALA A 90 -16.32 -2.85 -2.51
CA ALA A 90 -15.96 -3.62 -3.70
C ALA A 90 -15.40 -5.01 -3.35
N GLY A 91 -15.29 -5.36 -2.06
CA GLY A 91 -14.76 -6.65 -1.62
C GLY A 91 -13.25 -6.78 -1.74
N ARG A 92 -12.54 -5.68 -1.95
CA ARG A 92 -11.09 -5.69 -2.15
C ARG A 92 -10.29 -5.58 -0.85
N LEU A 93 -10.95 -5.23 0.23
CA LEU A 93 -10.32 -5.12 1.54
C LEU A 93 -11.35 -5.48 2.59
N ARG A 94 -10.97 -6.36 3.51
CA ARG A 94 -11.81 -6.67 4.66
C ARG A 94 -11.42 -5.76 5.81
N GLY A 95 -12.40 -5.01 6.28
CA GLY A 95 -12.20 -4.01 7.31
C GLY A 95 -11.91 -4.55 8.71
#